data_bad283eaa1bce8c7fa749c8d25557f8d
#
_entry.id   bad283eaa1bce8c7fa749c8d25557f8d
#
_cell.length_a   1.000
_cell.length_b   1.000
_cell.length_c   1.000
_cell.angle_alpha   90.00
_cell.angle_beta   90.00
_cell.angle_gamma   90.00
#
_symmetry.space_group_name_H-M   'P 1'
#
loop_
_entity.id
_entity.type
_entity.pdbx_description
1 polymer ?
#
loop_
_entity_poly.entity_id
_entity_poly.type
_entity_poly.pdbx_seq_one_letter_code
_entity_poly.pdbx_strand_id
1 'polypeptide(L)'
;VYQGIKSQGFDELSSRLVAILYSEPDPVTLEELSALTGYSFSAVSATMKLLSGIKLVEKTKRPGSKKLYFSVQRNMLTLTIAAIRAKSEFMVAPALNDLPGIIEKCKNSKAEGSERTLRVIEQYYRQMLALDLIFKNLIEFTEKIEKEMITE
;
A
#
# COMPACT_ATOMS: atom_id res chain seq x y z
N VAL A 1 -6.16 18.01 0.40
CA VAL A 1 -5.47 16.82 0.93
C VAL A 1 -6.22 15.55 0.58
N TYR A 2 -7.47 15.33 1.06
CA TYR A 2 -8.24 14.09 0.84
C TYR A 2 -8.32 13.66 -0.64
N GLN A 3 -8.72 14.55 -1.55
CA GLN A 3 -8.82 14.23 -2.99
C GLN A 3 -7.47 13.82 -3.59
N GLY A 4 -6.39 14.49 -3.19
CA GLY A 4 -5.04 14.13 -3.63
C GLY A 4 -4.60 12.74 -3.14
N ILE A 5 -4.98 12.35 -1.93
CA ILE A 5 -4.70 11.02 -1.39
C ILE A 5 -5.54 9.96 -2.10
N LYS A 6 -6.84 10.23 -2.29
CA LYS A 6 -7.76 9.33 -3.00
C LYS A 6 -7.32 9.07 -4.44
N SER A 7 -6.77 10.08 -5.14
CA SER A 7 -6.24 9.93 -6.49
C SER A 7 -5.02 9.01 -6.59
N GLN A 8 -4.35 8.71 -5.47
CA GLN A 8 -3.26 7.73 -5.43
C GLN A 8 -3.75 6.27 -5.43
N GLY A 9 -5.07 6.04 -5.41
CA GLY A 9 -5.67 4.71 -5.48
C GLY A 9 -5.91 4.04 -4.13
N PHE A 10 -5.88 4.80 -3.03
CA PHE A 10 -6.31 4.32 -1.72
C PHE A 10 -7.84 4.21 -1.64
N ASP A 11 -8.33 3.23 -0.87
CA ASP A 11 -9.75 3.11 -0.58
C ASP A 11 -10.27 4.29 0.26
N GLU A 12 -11.59 4.33 0.48
CA GLU A 12 -12.27 5.44 1.17
C GLU A 12 -11.76 5.61 2.61
N LEU A 13 -11.66 4.50 3.37
CA LEU A 13 -11.23 4.57 4.77
C LEU A 13 -9.75 4.95 4.89
N SER A 14 -8.88 4.33 4.09
CA SER A 14 -7.46 4.68 4.04
C SER A 14 -7.26 6.15 3.70
N SER A 15 -7.99 6.66 2.70
CA SER A 15 -7.91 8.06 2.27
C SER A 15 -8.35 9.03 3.36
N ARG A 16 -9.42 8.71 4.11
CA ARG A 16 -9.89 9.51 5.25
C ARG A 16 -8.89 9.52 6.39
N LEU A 17 -8.38 8.34 6.77
CA LEU A 17 -7.41 8.22 7.87
C LEU A 17 -6.13 9.01 7.57
N VAL A 18 -5.57 8.86 6.37
CA VAL A 18 -4.37 9.61 5.97
C VAL A 18 -4.65 11.12 5.91
N ALA A 19 -5.83 11.55 5.42
CA ALA A 19 -6.19 12.95 5.39
C ALA A 19 -6.32 13.57 6.80
N ILE A 20 -6.90 12.84 7.75
CA ILE A 20 -6.98 13.26 9.16
C ILE A 20 -5.56 13.39 9.73
N LEU A 21 -4.73 12.34 9.63
CA LEU A 21 -3.36 12.36 10.14
C LEU A 21 -2.50 13.45 9.49
N TYR A 22 -2.75 13.75 8.22
CA TYR A 22 -2.05 14.83 7.52
C TYR A 22 -2.43 16.22 8.04
N SER A 23 -3.68 16.38 8.50
CA SER A 23 -4.23 17.65 8.99
C SER A 23 -4.00 17.87 10.49
N GLU A 24 -3.90 16.78 11.28
CA GLU A 24 -3.70 16.85 12.71
C GLU A 24 -2.23 17.17 13.05
N PRO A 25 -1.96 18.21 13.85
CA PRO A 25 -0.59 18.59 14.21
C PRO A 25 0.09 17.56 15.10
N ASP A 26 -0.68 16.87 15.95
CA ASP A 26 -0.21 15.89 16.92
C ASP A 26 -0.55 14.45 16.52
N PRO A 27 0.24 13.46 16.94
CA PRO A 27 -0.09 12.04 16.73
C PRO A 27 -1.41 11.65 17.38
N VAL A 28 -2.24 10.91 16.67
CA VAL A 28 -3.63 10.54 16.98
C VAL A 28 -3.72 9.06 17.37
N THR A 29 -4.61 8.72 18.30
CA THR A 29 -4.87 7.32 18.72
C THR A 29 -5.91 6.64 17.82
N LEU A 30 -6.01 5.29 17.91
CA LEU A 30 -7.04 4.52 17.18
C LEU A 30 -8.46 4.90 17.63
N GLU A 31 -8.66 5.20 18.90
CA GLU A 31 -9.96 5.61 19.42
C GLU A 31 -10.40 6.95 18.84
N GLU A 32 -9.50 7.92 18.78
CA GLU A 32 -9.77 9.22 18.17
C GLU A 32 -10.04 9.09 16.68
N LEU A 33 -9.24 8.29 15.96
CA LEU A 33 -9.46 8.02 14.52
C LEU A 33 -10.80 7.33 14.26
N SER A 34 -11.21 6.39 15.13
CA SER A 34 -12.52 5.75 15.04
C SER A 34 -13.64 6.76 15.24
N ALA A 35 -13.53 7.63 16.25
CA ALA A 35 -14.51 8.67 16.52
C ALA A 35 -14.61 9.70 15.37
N LEU A 36 -13.48 10.14 14.82
CA LEU A 36 -13.42 11.13 13.73
C LEU A 36 -13.94 10.58 12.40
N THR A 37 -13.73 9.29 12.13
CA THR A 37 -14.15 8.68 10.85
C THR A 37 -15.56 8.09 10.90
N GLY A 38 -16.07 7.76 12.09
CA GLY A 38 -17.31 7.01 12.28
C GLY A 38 -17.21 5.52 11.95
N TYR A 39 -16.01 5.01 11.63
CA TYR A 39 -15.78 3.58 11.39
C TYR A 39 -15.48 2.84 12.69
N SER A 40 -15.75 1.53 12.72
CA SER A 40 -15.47 0.70 13.88
C SER A 40 -13.97 0.67 14.22
N PHE A 41 -13.65 0.53 15.51
CA PHE A 41 -12.27 0.40 15.98
C PHE A 41 -11.50 -0.71 15.26
N SER A 42 -12.14 -1.85 15.01
CA SER A 42 -11.52 -2.98 14.30
C SER A 42 -11.17 -2.64 12.85
N ALA A 43 -12.06 -1.94 12.12
CA ALA A 43 -11.81 -1.51 10.75
C ALA A 43 -10.66 -0.49 10.70
N VAL A 44 -10.67 0.51 11.58
CA VAL A 44 -9.61 1.51 11.70
C VAL A 44 -8.28 0.84 12.05
N SER A 45 -8.26 -0.07 13.04
CA SER A 45 -7.05 -0.78 13.46
C SER A 45 -6.45 -1.63 12.33
N ALA A 46 -7.29 -2.37 11.58
CA ALA A 46 -6.85 -3.16 10.43
C ALA A 46 -6.24 -2.28 9.34
N THR A 47 -6.92 -1.19 8.97
CA THR A 47 -6.44 -0.24 7.96
C THR A 47 -5.15 0.44 8.40
N MET A 48 -5.04 0.86 9.66
CA MET A 48 -3.81 1.47 10.20
C MET A 48 -2.62 0.50 10.21
N LYS A 49 -2.87 -0.81 10.40
CA LYS A 49 -1.84 -1.85 10.28
C LYS A 49 -1.33 -1.93 8.83
N LEU A 50 -2.22 -1.92 7.83
CA LEU A 50 -1.85 -1.93 6.41
C LEU A 50 -1.05 -0.67 6.03
N LEU A 51 -1.55 0.52 6.40
CA LEU A 51 -0.88 1.80 6.14
C LEU A 51 0.51 1.88 6.79
N SER A 52 0.67 1.29 7.98
CA SER A 52 1.99 1.19 8.63
C SER A 52 2.90 0.19 7.92
N GLY A 53 2.36 -0.90 7.37
CA GLY A 53 3.11 -1.91 6.59
C GLY A 53 3.76 -1.29 5.35
N ILE A 54 3.05 -0.45 4.63
CA ILE A 54 3.58 0.29 3.46
C ILE A 54 4.40 1.54 3.85
N LYS A 55 4.69 1.72 5.14
CA LYS A 55 5.47 2.83 5.70
C LYS A 55 4.88 4.23 5.43
N LEU A 56 3.58 4.31 5.23
CA LEU A 56 2.88 5.60 5.09
C LEU A 56 2.58 6.24 6.44
N VAL A 57 2.31 5.40 7.45
CA VAL A 57 1.95 5.84 8.79
C VAL A 57 2.99 5.35 9.78
N GLU A 58 3.45 6.24 10.61
CA GLU A 58 4.37 5.96 11.72
C GLU A 58 3.60 5.68 13.00
N LYS A 59 4.11 4.70 13.79
CA LYS A 59 3.57 4.35 15.11
C LYS A 59 4.56 4.77 16.20
N THR A 60 4.06 5.48 17.17
CA THR A 60 4.84 5.90 18.36
C THR A 60 4.15 5.51 19.67
N LYS A 61 4.92 5.34 20.72
CA LYS A 61 4.43 5.16 22.08
C LYS A 61 4.84 6.38 22.90
N ARG A 62 3.93 6.86 23.74
CA ARG A 62 4.26 7.93 24.70
C ARG A 62 4.62 7.31 26.06
N PRO A 63 5.60 7.85 26.79
CA PRO A 63 5.91 7.43 28.15
C PRO A 63 4.65 7.49 29.03
N GLY A 64 4.41 6.43 29.82
CA GLY A 64 3.23 6.36 30.71
C GLY A 64 1.90 6.01 30.04
N SER A 65 1.87 5.83 28.69
CA SER A 65 0.68 5.43 27.95
C SER A 65 0.82 4.02 27.38
N LYS A 66 -0.24 3.22 27.50
CA LYS A 66 -0.36 1.92 26.80
C LYS A 66 -0.87 2.06 25.37
N LYS A 67 -1.33 3.25 24.98
CA LYS A 67 -1.89 3.52 23.66
C LYS A 67 -0.81 3.68 22.61
N LEU A 68 -1.15 3.30 21.36
CA LEU A 68 -0.38 3.61 20.17
C LEU A 68 -0.86 4.93 19.59
N TYR A 69 0.07 5.76 19.21
CA TYR A 69 -0.14 7.03 18.53
C TYR A 69 0.35 6.94 17.10
N PHE A 70 -0.37 7.56 16.21
CA PHE A 70 -0.12 7.49 14.76
C PHE A 70 0.05 8.89 14.19
N SER A 71 0.98 9.01 13.27
CA SER A 71 1.27 10.23 12.51
C SER A 71 1.63 9.88 11.07
N VAL A 72 1.61 10.87 10.20
CA VAL A 72 2.04 10.76 8.81
C VAL A 72 3.04 11.87 8.49
N GLN A 73 4.04 11.57 7.69
CA GLN A 73 4.94 12.59 7.17
C GLN A 73 4.18 13.45 6.14
N ARG A 74 4.25 14.79 6.28
CA ARG A 74 3.58 15.74 5.38
C ARG A 74 4.42 15.98 4.12
N ASN A 75 4.73 14.91 3.42
CA ASN A 75 5.58 14.93 2.23
C ASN A 75 4.88 14.18 1.08
N MET A 76 4.68 14.86 -0.05
CA MET A 76 4.02 14.28 -1.23
C MET A 76 4.85 13.16 -1.87
N LEU A 77 6.17 13.19 -1.78
CA LEU A 77 7.03 12.10 -2.26
C LEU A 77 6.81 10.84 -1.42
N THR A 78 6.78 10.97 -0.09
CA THR A 78 6.46 9.86 0.83
C THR A 78 5.09 9.25 0.51
N LEU A 79 4.06 10.08 0.25
CA LEU A 79 2.73 9.60 -0.17
C LEU A 79 2.78 8.84 -1.49
N THR A 80 3.55 9.32 -2.46
CA THR A 80 3.71 8.67 -3.77
C THR A 80 4.42 7.32 -3.63
N ILE A 81 5.51 7.26 -2.87
CA ILE A 81 6.23 6.01 -2.57
C ILE A 81 5.30 4.99 -1.90
N ALA A 82 4.50 5.43 -0.93
CA ALA A 82 3.55 4.57 -0.23
C ALA A 82 2.47 4.02 -1.16
N ALA A 83 1.96 4.81 -2.11
CA ALA A 83 1.00 4.37 -3.11
C ALA A 83 1.60 3.31 -4.06
N ILE A 84 2.86 3.47 -4.46
CA ILE A 84 3.58 2.49 -5.29
C ILE A 84 3.80 1.19 -4.49
N ARG A 85 4.22 1.30 -3.21
CA ARG A 85 4.36 0.14 -2.31
C ARG A 85 3.04 -0.61 -2.14
N ALA A 86 1.93 0.09 -1.96
CA ALA A 86 0.61 -0.52 -1.85
C ALA A 86 0.26 -1.33 -3.11
N LYS A 87 0.52 -0.80 -4.30
CA LYS A 87 0.32 -1.54 -5.57
C LYS A 87 1.23 -2.76 -5.67
N SER A 88 2.50 -2.64 -5.27
CA SER A 88 3.42 -3.77 -5.23
C SER A 88 2.94 -4.86 -4.27
N GLU A 89 2.57 -4.50 -3.04
CA GLU A 89 2.17 -5.42 -1.97
C GLU A 89 0.83 -6.12 -2.25
N PHE A 90 -0.18 -5.37 -2.73
CA PHE A 90 -1.56 -5.87 -2.81
C PHE A 90 -1.96 -6.35 -4.20
N MET A 91 -1.22 -6.02 -5.24
CA MET A 91 -1.51 -6.44 -6.61
C MET A 91 -0.43 -7.34 -7.19
N VAL A 92 0.82 -6.90 -7.13
CA VAL A 92 1.92 -7.59 -7.84
C VAL A 92 2.41 -8.80 -7.07
N ALA A 93 2.71 -8.66 -5.79
CA ALA A 93 3.27 -9.75 -4.99
C ALA A 93 2.36 -10.98 -4.90
N PRO A 94 1.04 -10.87 -4.64
CA PRO A 94 0.14 -12.01 -4.68
C PRO A 94 0.10 -12.68 -6.05
N ALA A 95 0.05 -11.90 -7.14
CA ALA A 95 0.05 -12.45 -8.49
C ALA A 95 1.33 -13.24 -8.79
N LEU A 96 2.50 -12.71 -8.42
CA LEU A 96 3.77 -13.41 -8.59
C LEU A 96 3.88 -14.69 -7.76
N ASN A 97 3.25 -14.71 -6.59
CA ASN A 97 3.21 -15.89 -5.73
C ASN A 97 2.30 -16.99 -6.28
N ASP A 98 1.13 -16.64 -6.79
CA ASP A 98 0.07 -17.60 -7.11
C ASP A 98 0.13 -18.10 -8.56
N LEU A 99 0.50 -17.23 -9.51
CA LEU A 99 0.46 -17.55 -10.94
C LEU A 99 1.38 -18.71 -11.36
N PRO A 100 2.59 -18.91 -10.82
CA PRO A 100 3.44 -20.05 -11.20
C PRO A 100 2.75 -21.40 -10.98
N GLY A 101 2.06 -21.57 -9.86
CA GLY A 101 1.29 -22.79 -9.58
C GLY A 101 0.08 -22.99 -10.50
N ILE A 102 -0.57 -21.89 -10.90
CA ILE A 102 -1.69 -21.92 -11.84
C ILE A 102 -1.19 -22.28 -13.25
N ILE A 103 -0.08 -21.69 -13.68
CA ILE A 103 0.58 -21.99 -14.98
C ILE A 103 0.92 -23.47 -15.06
N GLU A 104 1.53 -24.04 -14.02
CA GLU A 104 1.88 -25.45 -13.97
C GLU A 104 0.64 -26.36 -14.08
N LYS A 105 -0.42 -26.07 -13.35
CA LYS A 105 -1.70 -26.78 -13.46
C LYS A 105 -2.30 -26.70 -14.86
N CYS A 106 -2.25 -25.52 -15.52
CA CYS A 106 -2.74 -25.35 -16.87
C CYS A 106 -1.92 -26.15 -17.89
N LYS A 107 -0.60 -26.22 -17.75
CA LYS A 107 0.30 -27.03 -18.62
C LYS A 107 -0.01 -28.52 -18.55
N ASN A 108 -0.39 -28.99 -17.39
CA ASN A 108 -0.72 -30.40 -17.16
C ASN A 108 -2.19 -30.75 -17.49
N SER A 109 -3.00 -29.75 -17.84
CA SER A 109 -4.43 -29.95 -18.18
C SER A 109 -4.58 -30.40 -19.63
N LYS A 110 -5.43 -31.44 -19.83
CA LYS A 110 -5.86 -31.92 -21.16
C LYS A 110 -7.22 -31.35 -21.58
N ALA A 111 -7.76 -30.39 -20.83
CA ALA A 111 -9.07 -29.79 -21.12
C ALA A 111 -9.02 -28.95 -22.39
N GLU A 112 -10.11 -28.96 -23.15
CA GLU A 112 -10.28 -28.13 -24.33
C GLU A 112 -10.15 -26.65 -23.96
N GLY A 113 -9.37 -25.87 -24.70
CA GLY A 113 -9.11 -24.45 -24.44
C GLY A 113 -8.02 -24.16 -23.40
N SER A 114 -7.42 -25.18 -22.76
CA SER A 114 -6.35 -25.00 -21.77
C SER A 114 -5.14 -24.23 -22.33
N GLU A 115 -4.77 -24.45 -23.57
CA GLU A 115 -3.66 -23.74 -24.23
C GLU A 115 -3.92 -22.23 -24.42
N ARG A 116 -5.17 -21.86 -24.73
CA ARG A 116 -5.55 -20.44 -24.86
C ARG A 116 -5.47 -19.75 -23.51
N THR A 117 -6.04 -20.39 -22.47
CA THR A 117 -5.99 -19.91 -21.10
C THR A 117 -4.56 -19.77 -20.61
N LEU A 118 -3.71 -20.78 -20.87
CA LEU A 118 -2.30 -20.76 -20.52
C LEU A 118 -1.57 -19.55 -21.10
N ARG A 119 -1.74 -19.27 -22.40
CA ARG A 119 -1.11 -18.11 -23.05
C ARG A 119 -1.50 -16.79 -22.38
N VAL A 120 -2.76 -16.60 -22.02
CA VAL A 120 -3.24 -15.40 -21.36
C VAL A 120 -2.61 -15.25 -19.95
N ILE A 121 -2.56 -16.34 -19.19
CA ILE A 121 -2.00 -16.33 -17.83
C ILE A 121 -0.49 -16.09 -17.87
N GLU A 122 0.24 -16.71 -18.80
CA GLU A 122 1.68 -16.49 -18.98
C GLU A 122 2.00 -15.06 -19.42
N GLN A 123 1.15 -14.45 -20.26
CA GLN A 123 1.30 -13.05 -20.63
C GLN A 123 1.07 -12.13 -19.42
N TYR A 124 0.03 -12.41 -18.64
CA TYR A 124 -0.25 -11.64 -17.39
C TYR A 124 0.90 -11.78 -16.40
N TYR A 125 1.43 -12.98 -16.20
CA TYR A 125 2.58 -13.21 -15.32
C TYR A 125 3.80 -12.39 -15.73
N ARG A 126 4.13 -12.37 -17.05
CA ARG A 126 5.22 -11.53 -17.58
C ARG A 126 5.00 -10.04 -17.33
N GLN A 127 3.74 -9.57 -17.42
CA GLN A 127 3.41 -8.18 -17.10
C GLN A 127 3.59 -7.89 -15.60
N MET A 128 3.25 -8.82 -14.72
CA MET A 128 3.47 -8.66 -13.27
C MET A 128 4.96 -8.62 -12.93
N LEU A 129 5.80 -9.43 -13.56
CA LEU A 129 7.26 -9.35 -13.41
C LEU A 129 7.82 -7.99 -13.87
N ALA A 130 7.31 -7.45 -14.97
CA ALA A 130 7.72 -6.13 -15.44
C ALA A 130 7.28 -5.02 -14.47
N LEU A 131 6.05 -5.10 -13.94
CA LEU A 131 5.56 -4.14 -12.95
C LEU A 131 6.34 -4.21 -11.65
N ASP A 132 6.72 -5.39 -11.17
CA ASP A 132 7.57 -5.54 -9.99
C ASP A 132 8.90 -4.80 -10.15
N LEU A 133 9.54 -4.97 -11.29
CA LEU A 133 10.80 -4.27 -11.62
C LEU A 133 10.61 -2.75 -11.70
N ILE A 134 9.54 -2.30 -12.38
CA ILE A 134 9.21 -0.87 -12.52
C ILE A 134 8.97 -0.25 -11.13
N PHE A 135 8.17 -0.88 -10.28
CA PHE A 135 7.84 -0.34 -8.97
C PHE A 135 9.06 -0.28 -8.05
N LYS A 136 9.93 -1.31 -8.06
CA LYS A 136 11.19 -1.30 -7.32
C LYS A 136 12.08 -0.12 -7.73
N ASN A 137 12.27 0.07 -9.03
CA ASN A 137 13.09 1.16 -9.56
C ASN A 137 12.47 2.54 -9.25
N LEU A 138 11.14 2.68 -9.36
CA LEU A 138 10.46 3.95 -9.02
C LEU A 138 10.57 4.28 -7.55
N ILE A 139 10.44 3.31 -6.66
CA ILE A 139 10.60 3.52 -5.21
C ILE A 139 12.02 3.98 -4.93
N GLU A 140 13.03 3.26 -5.41
CA GLU A 140 14.45 3.59 -5.20
C GLU A 140 14.80 4.97 -5.73
N PHE A 141 14.35 5.30 -6.95
CA PHE A 141 14.58 6.61 -7.57
C PHE A 141 13.92 7.74 -6.79
N THR A 142 12.66 7.54 -6.35
CA THR A 142 11.92 8.57 -5.60
C THR A 142 12.52 8.77 -4.21
N GLU A 143 12.93 7.69 -3.52
CA GLU A 143 13.62 7.78 -2.22
C GLU A 143 14.97 8.51 -2.32
N LYS A 144 15.67 8.35 -3.45
CA LYS A 144 16.91 9.09 -3.70
C LYS A 144 16.65 10.59 -3.83
N ILE A 145 15.66 10.98 -4.64
CA ILE A 145 15.28 12.40 -4.79
C ILE A 145 14.82 12.99 -3.44
N GLU A 146 14.02 12.24 -2.67
CA GLU A 146 13.55 12.70 -1.36
C GLU A 146 14.73 13.00 -0.42
N LYS A 147 15.75 12.14 -0.39
CA LYS A 147 16.96 12.37 0.42
C LYS A 147 17.75 13.59 -0.03
N GLU A 148 17.89 13.79 -1.34
CA GLU A 148 18.60 14.95 -1.91
C GLU A 148 17.90 16.27 -1.54
N MET A 149 16.56 16.32 -1.61
CA MET A 149 15.75 17.49 -1.27
C MET A 149 15.75 17.87 0.21
N ILE A 150 15.95 16.89 1.12
CA ILE A 150 15.99 17.14 2.57
C ILE A 150 17.38 17.65 3.02
N THR A 151 18.40 17.44 2.18
CA THR A 151 19.80 17.78 2.52
C THR A 151 20.15 19.23 2.10
N GLU A 152 19.28 19.92 1.37
CA GLU A 152 19.36 21.35 1.05
C GLU A 152 18.54 22.20 2.05
#